data_43c14e5ff3086fe0ce6dc7425870db2f
#
_entry.id   43c14e5ff3086fe0ce6dc7425870db2f
#
_cell.length_a   1.000
_cell.length_b   1.000
_cell.length_c   1.000
_cell.angle_alpha   90.00
_cell.angle_beta   90.00
_cell.angle_gamma   90.00
#
_symmetry.space_group_name_H-M   'P 1'
#
loop_
_entity.id
_entity.type
_entity.pdbx_description
1 polymer ?
#
loop_
_entity_poly.entity_id
_entity_poly.type
_entity_poly.pdbx_seq_one_letter_code
_entity_poly.pdbx_strand_id
1 'polypeptide(L)'
;EDFMKNNKKYEIDMTNGTIMDKLITFSLPLMLSGILQLMFNAVDIIVVGQFSGSRPLAAVGSTSALINLFTNFFIGISLGTNVLAARFFASGKIKEMSDTVHTSILFAAISGVVMMIVGLLFSRFALELMETPDEVIDMAALYLKIYFVGVPFFMLYNYGAAVLRAVGDTRRPLVFLVISGAVNAILNMVLVILFHLDVEGVAIATVISQMISCVLVLRCLCKTDACYQLHFSKLAINGKYLRQIFQVGVPAGIQSTVINFSNVLLQSSVNSFGSIAMAGYTAANNLLGFLYTSINSVTQACMSFTSQNYGVKKTKRMDRVLVDCIILSILIATVMGGAFYVFGPQILSVYNKEPDVIKSGMEILSFTTLTYFLCGIMDLFPGAMRGMGRSGVPMILSIIGTVGTRIFWIYVIFPRNRALDVLFISYPVSWGLTIAMQVCCFILVRRKVHREIQ
;
A
#
# COMPACT_ATOMS: atom_id res chain seq x y z
N GLU A 1 26.10 -12.30 6.89
CA GLU A 1 25.98 -13.35 5.85
C GLU A 1 24.94 -14.41 6.23
N ASP A 2 24.89 -14.88 7.46
CA ASP A 2 23.91 -15.86 7.94
C ASP A 2 22.46 -15.35 7.86
N PHE A 3 22.23 -14.05 8.06
CA PHE A 3 20.91 -13.42 7.92
C PHE A 3 20.33 -13.56 6.51
N MET A 4 21.17 -13.62 5.49
CA MET A 4 20.75 -13.76 4.08
C MET A 4 20.64 -15.20 3.60
N LYS A 5 21.34 -16.15 4.24
CA LYS A 5 21.41 -17.56 3.82
C LYS A 5 20.41 -18.47 4.55
N ASN A 6 20.08 -18.19 5.81
CA ASN A 6 19.26 -19.09 6.62
C ASN A 6 17.75 -18.88 6.40
N ASN A 7 17.22 -19.46 5.32
CA ASN A 7 15.83 -19.30 4.89
C ASN A 7 14.83 -19.92 5.87
N LYS A 8 15.07 -21.14 6.34
CA LYS A 8 14.15 -21.87 7.22
C LYS A 8 13.78 -21.13 8.50
N LYS A 9 14.61 -20.19 8.94
CA LYS A 9 14.37 -19.36 10.14
C LYS A 9 13.32 -18.27 9.88
N TYR A 10 13.17 -17.81 8.65
CA TYR A 10 12.32 -16.67 8.28
C TYR A 10 11.06 -17.06 7.52
N GLU A 11 11.05 -18.25 6.92
CA GLU A 11 9.90 -18.78 6.21
C GLU A 11 8.81 -19.24 7.18
N ILE A 12 7.56 -18.84 6.91
CA ILE A 12 6.39 -19.28 7.69
C ILE A 12 5.63 -20.32 6.87
N ASP A 13 5.48 -21.53 7.40
CA ASP A 13 4.58 -22.54 6.83
C ASP A 13 3.12 -22.12 7.08
N MET A 14 2.47 -21.62 6.03
CA MET A 14 1.08 -21.15 6.08
C MET A 14 0.07 -22.28 5.89
N THR A 15 0.54 -23.47 5.51
CA THR A 15 -0.33 -24.59 5.12
C THR A 15 -0.64 -25.58 6.24
N ASN A 16 0.12 -25.56 7.33
CA ASN A 16 -0.02 -26.46 8.48
C ASN A 16 -0.03 -25.69 9.81
N GLY A 17 -0.38 -26.37 10.89
CA GLY A 17 -0.37 -25.82 12.27
C GLY A 17 -1.44 -24.76 12.54
N THR A 18 -1.27 -24.02 13.61
CA THR A 18 -2.18 -22.93 14.03
C THR A 18 -2.13 -21.77 13.05
N ILE A 19 -3.26 -21.07 12.86
CA ILE A 19 -3.36 -19.98 11.87
C ILE A 19 -3.10 -18.64 12.54
N MET A 20 -3.75 -18.35 13.66
CA MET A 20 -3.77 -17.03 14.27
C MET A 20 -2.36 -16.54 14.69
N ASP A 21 -1.57 -17.37 15.35
CA ASP A 21 -0.19 -17.05 15.76
C ASP A 21 0.71 -16.74 14.55
N LYS A 22 0.55 -17.52 13.46
CA LYS A 22 1.28 -17.31 12.22
C LYS A 22 0.83 -16.06 11.48
N LEU A 23 -0.48 -15.73 11.50
CA LEU A 23 -1.01 -14.49 10.96
C LEU A 23 -0.43 -13.28 11.70
N ILE A 24 -0.38 -13.31 13.03
CA ILE A 24 0.22 -12.25 13.84
C ILE A 24 1.71 -12.10 13.52
N THR A 25 2.44 -13.22 13.50
CA THR A 25 3.88 -13.23 13.20
C THR A 25 4.19 -12.69 11.80
N PHE A 26 3.30 -12.92 10.84
CA PHE A 26 3.43 -12.42 9.48
C PHE A 26 2.99 -10.97 9.34
N SER A 27 1.85 -10.59 9.95
CA SER A 27 1.26 -9.26 9.80
C SER A 27 2.03 -8.18 10.57
N LEU A 28 2.60 -8.51 11.74
CA LEU A 28 3.28 -7.52 12.58
C LEU A 28 4.48 -6.86 11.88
N PRO A 29 5.41 -7.58 11.21
CA PRO A 29 6.47 -6.91 10.47
C PRO A 29 5.97 -6.09 9.28
N LEU A 30 4.87 -6.51 8.62
CA LEU A 30 4.24 -5.74 7.54
C LEU A 30 3.62 -4.45 8.07
N MET A 31 2.94 -4.51 9.20
CA MET A 31 2.37 -3.34 9.88
C MET A 31 3.47 -2.35 10.25
N LEU A 32 4.54 -2.82 10.88
CA LEU A 32 5.70 -1.98 11.22
C LEU A 32 6.36 -1.38 9.97
N SER A 33 6.48 -2.15 8.87
CA SER A 33 7.00 -1.64 7.60
C SER A 33 6.17 -0.48 7.07
N GLY A 34 4.86 -0.62 7.07
CA GLY A 34 3.96 0.42 6.59
C GLY A 34 3.95 1.68 7.48
N ILE A 35 3.96 1.49 8.81
CA ILE A 35 4.07 2.61 9.77
C ILE A 35 5.39 3.36 9.56
N LEU A 36 6.51 2.65 9.42
CA LEU A 36 7.81 3.27 9.15
C LEU A 36 7.82 4.05 7.83
N GLN A 37 7.21 3.52 6.77
CA GLN A 37 7.10 4.25 5.50
C GLN A 37 6.34 5.58 5.68
N LEU A 38 5.24 5.58 6.42
CA LEU A 38 4.49 6.81 6.72
C LEU A 38 5.33 7.79 7.54
N MET A 39 6.09 7.28 8.52
CA MET A 39 7.01 8.11 9.32
C MET A 39 8.14 8.72 8.48
N PHE A 40 8.74 7.96 7.57
CA PHE A 40 9.79 8.47 6.68
C PHE A 40 9.25 9.55 5.73
N ASN A 41 8.08 9.36 5.16
CA ASN A 41 7.42 10.39 4.36
C ASN A 41 7.14 11.66 5.18
N ALA A 42 6.75 11.51 6.45
CA ALA A 42 6.56 12.66 7.34
C ALA A 42 7.89 13.39 7.64
N VAL A 43 8.99 12.65 7.84
CA VAL A 43 10.33 13.25 8.02
C VAL A 43 10.75 14.04 6.78
N ASP A 44 10.54 13.52 5.58
CA ASP A 44 10.84 14.22 4.32
C ASP A 44 10.11 15.57 4.25
N ILE A 45 8.82 15.60 4.55
CA ILE A 45 7.98 16.79 4.55
C ILE A 45 8.43 17.79 5.63
N ILE A 46 8.76 17.30 6.84
CA ILE A 46 9.21 18.14 7.95
C ILE A 46 10.55 18.79 7.62
N VAL A 47 11.51 18.04 7.08
CA VAL A 47 12.84 18.56 6.73
C VAL A 47 12.72 19.65 5.67
N VAL A 48 11.96 19.41 4.59
CA VAL A 48 11.73 20.43 3.55
C VAL A 48 11.03 21.66 4.15
N GLY A 49 9.96 21.47 4.91
CA GLY A 49 9.17 22.58 5.46
C GLY A 49 9.93 23.47 6.45
N GLN A 50 10.78 22.86 7.28
CA GLN A 50 11.53 23.60 8.30
C GLN A 50 12.82 24.27 7.77
N PHE A 51 13.50 23.63 6.84
CA PHE A 51 14.85 24.07 6.40
C PHE A 51 14.89 24.68 5.00
N SER A 52 13.96 24.31 4.11
CA SER A 52 13.91 24.86 2.73
C SER A 52 12.80 25.91 2.54
N GLY A 53 11.78 25.94 3.41
CA GLY A 53 10.71 26.93 3.39
C GLY A 53 9.46 26.49 2.62
N SER A 54 8.53 27.45 2.45
CA SER A 54 7.17 27.16 1.96
C SER A 54 7.10 26.80 0.47
N ARG A 55 7.92 27.39 -0.38
CA ARG A 55 7.93 27.11 -1.84
C ARG A 55 8.38 25.68 -2.16
N PRO A 56 9.55 25.20 -1.66
CA PRO A 56 9.96 23.80 -1.82
C PRO A 56 8.95 22.82 -1.23
N LEU A 57 8.36 23.15 -0.07
CA LEU A 57 7.31 22.33 0.53
C LEU A 57 6.08 22.20 -0.38
N ALA A 58 5.63 23.32 -0.97
CA ALA A 58 4.52 23.33 -1.91
C ALA A 58 4.85 22.53 -3.20
N ALA A 59 6.10 22.63 -3.69
CA ALA A 59 6.58 21.89 -4.84
C ALA A 59 6.53 20.37 -4.59
N VAL A 60 7.06 19.90 -3.46
CA VAL A 60 7.00 18.48 -3.06
C VAL A 60 5.54 18.02 -2.87
N GLY A 61 4.72 18.84 -2.21
CA GLY A 61 3.30 18.56 -1.97
C GLY A 61 2.51 18.37 -3.26
N SER A 62 2.72 19.23 -4.28
CA SER A 62 2.01 19.15 -5.57
C SER A 62 2.32 17.86 -6.34
N THR A 63 3.50 17.25 -6.13
CA THR A 63 3.89 16.01 -6.81
C THR A 63 3.30 14.75 -6.19
N SER A 64 2.85 14.83 -4.93
CA SER A 64 2.43 13.66 -4.15
C SER A 64 1.29 12.87 -4.78
N ALA A 65 0.34 13.56 -5.43
CA ALA A 65 -0.79 12.91 -6.10
C ALA A 65 -0.34 12.03 -7.27
N LEU A 66 0.59 12.53 -8.11
CA LEU A 66 1.16 11.77 -9.23
C LEU A 66 1.97 10.57 -8.72
N ILE A 67 2.84 10.80 -7.74
CA ILE A 67 3.66 9.75 -7.14
C ILE A 67 2.77 8.64 -6.57
N ASN A 68 1.74 8.99 -5.80
CA ASN A 68 0.82 8.02 -5.21
C ASN A 68 0.04 7.24 -6.26
N LEU A 69 -0.38 7.87 -7.35
CA LEU A 69 -1.07 7.21 -8.45
C LEU A 69 -0.21 6.10 -9.06
N PHE A 70 1.02 6.41 -9.44
CA PHE A 70 1.93 5.45 -10.04
C PHE A 70 2.38 4.37 -9.05
N THR A 71 2.78 4.74 -7.84
CA THR A 71 3.28 3.79 -6.85
C THR A 71 2.19 2.80 -6.43
N ASN A 72 0.97 3.24 -6.16
CA ASN A 72 -0.13 2.35 -5.80
C ASN A 72 -0.52 1.40 -6.93
N PHE A 73 -0.49 1.86 -8.17
CA PHE A 73 -0.76 1.01 -9.33
C PHE A 73 0.27 -0.13 -9.44
N PHE A 74 1.56 0.19 -9.37
CA PHE A 74 2.62 -0.82 -9.50
C PHE A 74 2.77 -1.71 -8.26
N ILE A 75 2.53 -1.18 -7.06
CA ILE A 75 2.39 -2.00 -5.85
C ILE A 75 1.25 -3.01 -6.05
N GLY A 76 0.11 -2.57 -6.58
CA GLY A 76 -1.00 -3.46 -6.92
C GLY A 76 -0.60 -4.60 -7.86
N ILE A 77 0.19 -4.30 -8.92
CA ILE A 77 0.67 -5.35 -9.84
C ILE A 77 1.61 -6.32 -9.12
N SER A 78 2.47 -5.84 -8.21
CA SER A 78 3.36 -6.71 -7.43
C SER A 78 2.63 -7.72 -6.54
N LEU A 79 1.37 -7.44 -6.15
CA LEU A 79 0.53 -8.40 -5.44
C LEU A 79 0.24 -9.65 -6.29
N GLY A 80 0.17 -9.50 -7.62
CA GLY A 80 0.06 -10.64 -8.54
C GLY A 80 1.27 -11.57 -8.46
N THR A 81 2.48 -11.02 -8.34
CA THR A 81 3.69 -11.79 -8.08
C THR A 81 3.61 -12.55 -6.76
N ASN A 82 3.19 -11.88 -5.68
CA ASN A 82 3.03 -12.51 -4.37
C ASN A 82 2.06 -13.71 -4.45
N VAL A 83 0.89 -13.53 -5.04
CA VAL A 83 -0.13 -14.60 -5.17
C VAL A 83 0.41 -15.79 -5.97
N LEU A 84 1.04 -15.54 -7.09
CA LEU A 84 1.52 -16.61 -7.96
C LEU A 84 2.69 -17.36 -7.33
N ALA A 85 3.66 -16.64 -6.79
CA ALA A 85 4.81 -17.21 -6.08
C ALA A 85 4.37 -18.03 -4.85
N ALA A 86 3.44 -17.50 -4.04
CA ALA A 86 2.90 -18.21 -2.87
C ALA A 86 2.24 -19.55 -3.24
N ARG A 87 1.49 -19.56 -4.33
CA ARG A 87 0.84 -20.77 -4.87
C ARG A 87 1.85 -21.81 -5.28
N PHE A 88 2.86 -21.44 -6.08
CA PHE A 88 3.85 -22.38 -6.59
C PHE A 88 4.81 -22.85 -5.48
N PHE A 89 5.18 -21.96 -4.56
CA PHE A 89 5.98 -22.32 -3.39
C PHE A 89 5.31 -23.41 -2.57
N ALA A 90 4.04 -23.23 -2.17
CA ALA A 90 3.30 -24.19 -1.37
C ALA A 90 3.04 -25.52 -2.09
N SER A 91 2.82 -25.49 -3.41
CA SER A 91 2.59 -26.70 -4.22
C SER A 91 3.89 -27.44 -4.62
N GLY A 92 5.06 -26.98 -4.19
CA GLY A 92 6.36 -27.59 -4.51
C GLY A 92 6.76 -27.54 -5.99
N LYS A 93 6.16 -26.61 -6.76
CA LYS A 93 6.43 -26.43 -8.19
C LYS A 93 7.67 -25.56 -8.40
N ILE A 94 8.85 -26.17 -8.27
CA ILE A 94 10.14 -25.48 -8.26
C ILE A 94 10.39 -24.70 -9.55
N LYS A 95 10.12 -25.30 -10.72
CA LYS A 95 10.34 -24.66 -12.02
C LYS A 95 9.42 -23.45 -12.20
N GLU A 96 8.13 -23.62 -11.93
CA GLU A 96 7.13 -22.56 -12.04
C GLU A 96 7.41 -21.42 -11.06
N MET A 97 7.89 -21.74 -9.85
CA MET A 97 8.34 -20.74 -8.87
C MET A 97 9.53 -19.95 -9.39
N SER A 98 10.56 -20.63 -9.88
CA SER A 98 11.75 -20.00 -10.48
C SER A 98 11.37 -19.10 -11.66
N ASP A 99 10.57 -19.60 -12.61
CA ASP A 99 10.10 -18.83 -13.77
C ASP A 99 9.29 -17.61 -13.36
N THR A 100 8.47 -17.71 -12.32
CA THR A 100 7.69 -16.58 -11.77
C THR A 100 8.60 -15.51 -11.19
N VAL A 101 9.61 -15.89 -10.41
CA VAL A 101 10.58 -14.96 -9.82
C VAL A 101 11.35 -14.21 -10.91
N HIS A 102 11.94 -14.94 -11.87
CA HIS A 102 12.74 -14.34 -12.95
C HIS A 102 11.88 -13.42 -13.84
N THR A 103 10.66 -13.86 -14.20
CA THR A 103 9.69 -13.03 -14.96
C THR A 103 9.34 -11.76 -14.21
N SER A 104 9.05 -11.86 -12.91
CA SER A 104 8.64 -10.71 -12.07
C SER A 104 9.75 -9.68 -11.93
N ILE A 105 10.97 -10.11 -11.65
CA ILE A 105 12.12 -9.21 -11.47
C ILE A 105 12.50 -8.54 -12.79
N LEU A 106 12.51 -9.30 -13.89
CA LEU A 106 12.79 -8.71 -15.21
C LEU A 106 11.71 -7.73 -15.65
N PHE A 107 10.43 -8.07 -15.41
CA PHE A 107 9.31 -7.16 -15.67
C PHE A 107 9.43 -5.87 -14.82
N ALA A 108 9.77 -5.99 -13.53
CA ALA A 108 9.98 -4.84 -12.65
C ALA A 108 11.12 -3.94 -13.15
N ALA A 109 12.23 -4.52 -13.62
CA ALA A 109 13.33 -3.76 -14.18
C ALA A 109 12.93 -3.01 -15.47
N ILE A 110 12.31 -3.72 -16.42
CA ILE A 110 11.91 -3.12 -17.72
C ILE A 110 10.86 -2.03 -17.50
N SER A 111 9.78 -2.34 -16.76
CA SER A 111 8.70 -1.38 -16.52
C SER A 111 9.18 -0.19 -15.67
N GLY A 112 10.10 -0.41 -14.73
CA GLY A 112 10.74 0.66 -13.98
C GLY A 112 11.54 1.60 -14.87
N VAL A 113 12.36 1.08 -15.79
CA VAL A 113 13.10 1.89 -16.75
C VAL A 113 12.16 2.62 -17.71
N VAL A 114 11.12 1.97 -18.21
CA VAL A 114 10.10 2.63 -19.05
C VAL A 114 9.46 3.79 -18.31
N MET A 115 9.05 3.57 -17.05
CA MET A 115 8.45 4.62 -16.22
C MET A 115 9.43 5.74 -15.88
N MET A 116 10.70 5.44 -15.68
CA MET A 116 11.74 6.44 -15.54
C MET A 116 11.81 7.35 -16.78
N ILE A 117 11.86 6.77 -17.97
CA ILE A 117 11.91 7.52 -19.24
C ILE A 117 10.65 8.37 -19.40
N VAL A 118 9.47 7.79 -19.19
CA VAL A 118 8.18 8.51 -19.25
C VAL A 118 8.17 9.66 -18.23
N GLY A 119 8.60 9.41 -17.00
CA GLY A 119 8.65 10.44 -15.96
C GLY A 119 9.60 11.57 -16.30
N LEU A 120 10.80 11.27 -16.82
CA LEU A 120 11.77 12.29 -17.24
C LEU A 120 11.23 13.18 -18.38
N LEU A 121 10.49 12.60 -19.33
CA LEU A 121 9.96 13.34 -20.47
C LEU A 121 8.68 14.12 -20.16
N PHE A 122 7.78 13.55 -19.35
CA PHE A 122 6.41 14.07 -19.18
C PHE A 122 6.13 14.70 -17.81
N SER A 123 7.09 14.76 -16.87
CA SER A 123 6.87 15.34 -15.53
C SER A 123 6.32 16.75 -15.57
N ARG A 124 6.89 17.63 -16.40
CA ARG A 124 6.43 19.01 -16.51
C ARG A 124 5.03 19.10 -17.09
N PHE A 125 4.77 18.38 -18.18
CA PHE A 125 3.44 18.34 -18.81
C PHE A 125 2.35 17.85 -17.85
N ALA A 126 2.65 16.82 -17.04
CA ALA A 126 1.72 16.32 -16.04
C ALA A 126 1.40 17.36 -14.95
N LEU A 127 2.40 18.15 -14.52
CA LEU A 127 2.19 19.24 -13.54
C LEU A 127 1.42 20.41 -14.14
N GLU A 128 1.64 20.74 -15.40
CA GLU A 128 0.87 21.77 -16.13
C GLU A 128 -0.61 21.34 -16.26
N LEU A 129 -0.87 20.06 -16.56
CA LEU A 129 -2.23 19.51 -16.61
C LEU A 129 -2.94 19.53 -15.24
N MET A 130 -2.16 19.49 -14.15
CA MET A 130 -2.67 19.60 -12.77
C MET A 130 -2.82 21.05 -12.29
N GLU A 131 -2.60 22.03 -13.17
CA GLU A 131 -2.68 23.46 -12.85
C GLU A 131 -1.73 23.85 -11.68
N THR A 132 -0.54 23.26 -11.65
CA THR A 132 0.48 23.58 -10.66
C THR A 132 0.94 25.03 -10.85
N PRO A 133 0.98 25.86 -9.78
CA PRO A 133 1.36 27.28 -9.90
C PRO A 133 2.76 27.48 -10.50
N ASP A 134 2.91 28.48 -11.39
CA ASP A 134 4.17 28.80 -12.08
C ASP A 134 5.34 29.05 -11.13
N GLU A 135 5.06 29.55 -9.91
CA GLU A 135 6.07 29.84 -8.91
C GLU A 135 6.79 28.61 -8.37
N VAL A 136 6.18 27.41 -8.46
CA VAL A 136 6.70 26.16 -7.90
C VAL A 136 6.88 25.05 -8.94
N ILE A 137 6.37 25.22 -10.17
CA ILE A 137 6.35 24.18 -11.20
C ILE A 137 7.75 23.68 -11.58
N ASP A 138 8.73 24.57 -11.64
CA ASP A 138 10.10 24.20 -12.01
C ASP A 138 10.75 23.32 -10.93
N MET A 139 10.57 23.68 -9.64
CA MET A 139 11.03 22.88 -8.51
C MET A 139 10.28 21.53 -8.43
N ALA A 140 8.97 21.54 -8.65
CA ALA A 140 8.15 20.33 -8.65
C ALA A 140 8.56 19.38 -9.81
N ALA A 141 8.80 19.94 -11.01
CA ALA A 141 9.26 19.15 -12.16
C ALA A 141 10.65 18.55 -11.93
N LEU A 142 11.56 19.29 -11.32
CA LEU A 142 12.90 18.81 -10.97
C LEU A 142 12.82 17.69 -9.92
N TYR A 143 12.02 17.88 -8.86
CA TYR A 143 11.77 16.84 -7.85
C TYR A 143 11.23 15.56 -8.48
N LEU A 144 10.19 15.67 -9.33
CA LEU A 144 9.62 14.52 -10.03
C LEU A 144 10.62 13.81 -10.94
N LYS A 145 11.43 14.56 -11.72
CA LYS A 145 12.44 13.96 -12.59
C LYS A 145 13.45 13.15 -11.78
N ILE A 146 13.95 13.70 -10.67
CA ILE A 146 14.87 12.97 -9.79
C ILE A 146 14.18 11.75 -9.19
N TYR A 147 12.94 11.91 -8.70
CA TYR A 147 12.16 10.81 -8.15
C TYR A 147 11.98 9.66 -9.14
N PHE A 148 11.67 9.98 -10.42
CA PHE A 148 11.50 8.95 -11.46
C PHE A 148 12.78 8.18 -11.78
N VAL A 149 13.97 8.75 -11.56
CA VAL A 149 15.25 8.00 -11.62
C VAL A 149 15.28 6.89 -10.56
N GLY A 150 14.61 7.06 -9.43
CA GLY A 150 14.48 6.06 -8.38
C GLY A 150 13.45 4.95 -8.66
N VAL A 151 12.49 5.18 -9.55
CA VAL A 151 11.39 4.24 -9.81
C VAL A 151 11.83 2.81 -10.17
N PRO A 152 12.87 2.58 -11.00
CA PRO A 152 13.36 1.22 -11.24
C PRO A 152 13.76 0.48 -9.97
N PHE A 153 14.43 1.16 -9.03
CA PHE A 153 14.84 0.59 -7.75
C PHE A 153 13.64 0.33 -6.84
N PHE A 154 12.69 1.27 -6.80
CA PHE A 154 11.43 1.11 -6.08
C PHE A 154 10.64 -0.12 -6.57
N MET A 155 10.54 -0.31 -7.88
CA MET A 155 9.84 -1.46 -8.45
C MET A 155 10.55 -2.77 -8.14
N LEU A 156 11.85 -2.85 -8.34
CA LEU A 156 12.65 -4.03 -8.02
C LEU A 156 12.54 -4.43 -6.55
N TYR A 157 12.55 -3.44 -5.64
CA TYR A 157 12.33 -3.70 -4.23
C TYR A 157 10.94 -4.29 -3.97
N ASN A 158 9.87 -3.68 -4.51
CA ASN A 158 8.49 -4.14 -4.25
C ASN A 158 8.22 -5.55 -4.78
N TYR A 159 8.72 -5.87 -5.99
CA TYR A 159 8.57 -7.20 -6.55
C TYR A 159 9.44 -8.24 -5.83
N GLY A 160 10.66 -7.90 -5.45
CA GLY A 160 11.50 -8.77 -4.63
C GLY A 160 10.91 -9.02 -3.25
N ALA A 161 10.39 -7.99 -2.59
CA ALA A 161 9.68 -8.10 -1.33
C ALA A 161 8.38 -8.92 -1.47
N ALA A 162 7.67 -8.82 -2.62
CA ALA A 162 6.50 -9.65 -2.90
C ALA A 162 6.84 -11.15 -2.96
N VAL A 163 7.99 -11.50 -3.54
CA VAL A 163 8.52 -12.89 -3.54
C VAL A 163 8.82 -13.37 -2.12
N LEU A 164 9.49 -12.55 -1.29
CA LEU A 164 9.80 -12.90 0.10
C LEU A 164 8.52 -13.06 0.94
N ARG A 165 7.54 -12.16 0.79
CA ARG A 165 6.22 -12.29 1.44
C ARG A 165 5.48 -13.56 1.00
N ALA A 166 5.61 -13.96 -0.25
CA ALA A 166 4.97 -15.17 -0.78
C ALA A 166 5.43 -16.46 -0.06
N VAL A 167 6.68 -16.51 0.38
CA VAL A 167 7.24 -17.65 1.13
C VAL A 167 7.13 -17.49 2.65
N GLY A 168 6.48 -16.42 3.12
CA GLY A 168 6.25 -16.18 4.53
C GLY A 168 7.26 -15.28 5.21
N ASP A 169 8.24 -14.77 4.50
CA ASP A 169 9.25 -13.89 5.06
C ASP A 169 8.86 -12.41 4.95
N THR A 170 8.40 -11.87 6.04
CA THR A 170 8.09 -10.43 6.19
C THR A 170 9.15 -9.68 7.00
N ARG A 171 10.05 -10.40 7.69
CA ARG A 171 11.07 -9.80 8.57
C ARG A 171 12.22 -9.19 7.78
N ARG A 172 12.74 -9.92 6.76
CA ARG A 172 13.85 -9.40 5.96
C ARG A 172 13.46 -8.12 5.19
N PRO A 173 12.31 -8.03 4.50
CA PRO A 173 11.85 -6.77 3.90
C PRO A 173 11.73 -5.62 4.91
N LEU A 174 11.25 -5.88 6.13
CA LEU A 174 11.21 -4.86 7.19
C LEU A 174 12.61 -4.34 7.54
N VAL A 175 13.58 -5.23 7.74
CA VAL A 175 14.96 -4.84 8.07
C VAL A 175 15.58 -4.02 6.94
N PHE A 176 15.34 -4.40 5.67
CA PHE A 176 15.83 -3.63 4.52
C PHE A 176 15.23 -2.23 4.48
N LEU A 177 13.94 -2.11 4.82
CA LEU A 177 13.26 -0.83 4.91
C LEU A 177 13.78 0.04 6.06
N VAL A 178 14.05 -0.55 7.24
CA VAL A 178 14.64 0.17 8.38
C VAL A 178 16.01 0.74 8.03
N ILE A 179 16.86 -0.07 7.38
CA ILE A 179 18.20 0.37 6.95
C ILE A 179 18.09 1.51 5.92
N SER A 180 17.29 1.31 4.88
CA SER A 180 17.14 2.31 3.82
C SER A 180 16.48 3.59 4.32
N GLY A 181 15.50 3.49 5.20
CA GLY A 181 14.83 4.64 5.80
C GLY A 181 15.72 5.43 6.76
N ALA A 182 16.55 4.75 7.56
CA ALA A 182 17.55 5.43 8.38
C ALA A 182 18.55 6.21 7.52
N VAL A 183 19.03 5.61 6.41
CA VAL A 183 19.90 6.29 5.46
C VAL A 183 19.18 7.47 4.80
N ASN A 184 17.91 7.30 4.41
CA ASN A 184 17.10 8.40 3.86
C ASN A 184 17.03 9.58 4.82
N ALA A 185 16.69 9.35 6.10
CA ALA A 185 16.59 10.42 7.10
C ALA A 185 17.95 11.13 7.32
N ILE A 186 19.05 10.37 7.38
CA ILE A 186 20.39 10.97 7.52
C ILE A 186 20.76 11.78 6.29
N LEU A 187 20.53 11.25 5.08
CA LEU A 187 20.84 11.94 3.84
C LEU A 187 19.98 13.19 3.64
N ASN A 188 18.70 13.17 4.03
CA ASN A 188 17.86 14.36 4.02
C ASN A 188 18.47 15.48 4.88
N MET A 189 18.88 15.17 6.11
CA MET A 189 19.52 16.16 6.98
C MET A 189 20.84 16.66 6.38
N VAL A 190 21.68 15.78 5.85
CA VAL A 190 22.97 16.16 5.28
C VAL A 190 22.77 16.99 4.01
N LEU A 191 21.94 16.55 3.06
CA LEU A 191 21.81 17.22 1.77
C LEU A 191 21.04 18.55 1.89
N VAL A 192 20.01 18.61 2.73
CA VAL A 192 19.21 19.83 2.90
C VAL A 192 19.89 20.83 3.83
N ILE A 193 20.43 20.38 4.98
CA ILE A 193 20.96 21.29 6.00
C ILE A 193 22.42 21.69 5.71
N LEU A 194 23.30 20.74 5.33
CA LEU A 194 24.73 21.01 5.10
C LEU A 194 25.03 21.47 3.69
N PHE A 195 24.39 20.86 2.68
CA PHE A 195 24.63 21.23 1.28
C PHE A 195 23.62 22.25 0.73
N HIS A 196 22.62 22.64 1.53
CA HIS A 196 21.57 23.59 1.14
C HIS A 196 20.86 23.22 -0.17
N LEU A 197 20.68 21.92 -0.40
CA LEU A 197 19.89 21.40 -1.52
C LEU A 197 18.42 21.33 -1.09
N ASP A 198 17.58 22.10 -1.74
CA ASP A 198 16.15 22.16 -1.40
C ASP A 198 15.41 20.85 -1.77
N VAL A 199 14.57 20.90 -2.80
CA VAL A 199 13.80 19.73 -3.27
C VAL A 199 14.69 18.63 -3.83
N GLU A 200 15.82 19.00 -4.45
CA GLU A 200 16.78 18.04 -4.99
C GLU A 200 17.40 17.18 -3.89
N GLY A 201 17.72 17.77 -2.74
CA GLY A 201 18.32 17.04 -1.63
C GLY A 201 17.42 15.89 -1.15
N VAL A 202 16.13 16.16 -0.95
CA VAL A 202 15.16 15.15 -0.52
C VAL A 202 14.92 14.11 -1.61
N ALA A 203 14.81 14.52 -2.88
CA ALA A 203 14.63 13.59 -3.99
C ALA A 203 15.84 12.64 -4.13
N ILE A 204 17.07 13.16 -4.06
CA ILE A 204 18.29 12.35 -4.11
C ILE A 204 18.39 11.39 -2.92
N ALA A 205 18.08 11.84 -1.71
CA ALA A 205 18.05 10.99 -0.52
C ALA A 205 17.07 9.82 -0.70
N THR A 206 15.89 10.10 -1.26
CA THR A 206 14.87 9.08 -1.56
C THR A 206 15.36 8.07 -2.61
N VAL A 207 15.98 8.52 -3.70
CA VAL A 207 16.54 7.64 -4.74
C VAL A 207 17.64 6.74 -4.17
N ILE A 208 18.57 7.30 -3.38
CA ILE A 208 19.65 6.51 -2.77
C ILE A 208 19.07 5.46 -1.81
N SER A 209 18.10 5.84 -0.99
CA SER A 209 17.46 4.89 -0.06
C SER A 209 16.71 3.76 -0.79
N GLN A 210 16.03 4.08 -1.89
CA GLN A 210 15.39 3.08 -2.75
C GLN A 210 16.42 2.15 -3.41
N MET A 211 17.55 2.68 -3.85
CA MET A 211 18.65 1.88 -4.39
C MET A 211 19.21 0.92 -3.34
N ILE A 212 19.39 1.36 -2.09
CA ILE A 212 19.88 0.50 -1.00
C ILE A 212 18.88 -0.63 -0.73
N SER A 213 17.59 -0.33 -0.57
CA SER A 213 16.58 -1.37 -0.35
C SER A 213 16.49 -2.37 -1.51
N CYS A 214 16.62 -1.89 -2.74
CA CYS A 214 16.70 -2.72 -3.96
C CYS A 214 17.91 -3.67 -3.92
N VAL A 215 19.09 -3.15 -3.65
CA VAL A 215 20.33 -3.95 -3.56
C VAL A 215 20.22 -5.02 -2.48
N LEU A 216 19.68 -4.66 -1.32
CA LEU A 216 19.51 -5.59 -0.20
C LEU A 216 18.54 -6.74 -0.55
N VAL A 217 17.39 -6.44 -1.17
CA VAL A 217 16.41 -7.47 -1.55
C VAL A 217 16.93 -8.36 -2.67
N LEU A 218 17.59 -7.79 -3.69
CA LEU A 218 18.15 -8.58 -4.77
C LEU A 218 19.30 -9.46 -4.28
N ARG A 219 20.19 -8.93 -3.42
CA ARG A 219 21.25 -9.72 -2.79
C ARG A 219 20.70 -10.86 -1.95
N CYS A 220 19.60 -10.62 -1.22
CA CYS A 220 18.90 -11.67 -0.48
C CYS A 220 18.39 -12.77 -1.41
N LEU A 221 17.72 -12.42 -2.50
CA LEU A 221 17.20 -13.39 -3.47
C LEU A 221 18.32 -14.15 -4.22
N CYS A 222 19.46 -13.52 -4.47
CA CYS A 222 20.60 -14.18 -5.13
C CYS A 222 21.36 -15.15 -4.20
N LYS A 223 21.42 -14.82 -2.89
CA LYS A 223 22.19 -15.62 -1.91
C LYS A 223 21.41 -16.75 -1.26
N THR A 224 20.11 -16.84 -1.51
CA THR A 224 19.26 -17.91 -0.99
C THR A 224 19.52 -19.22 -1.75
N ASP A 225 19.50 -20.35 -1.05
CA ASP A 225 19.61 -21.69 -1.65
C ASP A 225 18.23 -22.34 -1.90
N ALA A 226 17.14 -21.56 -1.89
CA ALA A 226 15.77 -22.02 -2.04
C ALA A 226 15.28 -21.97 -3.49
N CYS A 227 14.11 -22.56 -3.76
CA CYS A 227 13.51 -22.63 -5.09
C CYS A 227 13.18 -21.27 -5.71
N TYR A 228 13.22 -20.18 -4.94
CA TYR A 228 13.04 -18.82 -5.37
C TYR A 228 14.34 -18.03 -5.56
N GLN A 229 15.48 -18.72 -5.62
CA GLN A 229 16.77 -18.12 -5.89
C GLN A 229 16.77 -17.38 -7.22
N LEU A 230 17.28 -16.14 -7.20
CA LEU A 230 17.43 -15.31 -8.39
C LEU A 230 18.80 -15.54 -9.04
N HIS A 231 18.79 -15.94 -10.29
CA HIS A 231 19.99 -16.07 -11.14
C HIS A 231 19.90 -15.08 -12.30
N PHE A 232 20.77 -14.09 -12.36
CA PHE A 232 20.77 -13.10 -13.45
C PHE A 232 20.90 -13.71 -14.84
N SER A 233 21.59 -14.85 -14.95
CA SER A 233 21.73 -15.60 -16.21
C SER A 233 20.44 -16.28 -16.70
N LYS A 234 19.45 -16.45 -15.82
CA LYS A 234 18.16 -17.09 -16.11
C LYS A 234 17.02 -16.09 -16.26
N LEU A 235 17.32 -14.78 -16.29
CA LEU A 235 16.31 -13.75 -16.46
C LEU A 235 15.63 -13.89 -17.83
N ALA A 236 14.35 -14.21 -17.83
CA ALA A 236 13.52 -14.33 -19.01
C ALA A 236 12.07 -14.01 -18.67
N ILE A 237 11.37 -13.40 -19.61
CA ILE A 237 9.92 -13.17 -19.47
C ILE A 237 9.19 -14.40 -20.02
N ASN A 238 8.50 -15.08 -19.12
CA ASN A 238 7.56 -16.13 -19.50
C ASN A 238 6.15 -15.51 -19.59
N GLY A 239 5.65 -15.34 -20.81
CA GLY A 239 4.36 -14.72 -21.08
C GLY A 239 3.18 -15.35 -20.35
N LYS A 240 3.22 -16.67 -20.10
CA LYS A 240 2.19 -17.38 -19.33
C LYS A 240 2.11 -16.87 -17.88
N TYR A 241 3.25 -16.76 -17.20
CA TYR A 241 3.28 -16.30 -15.81
C TYR A 241 3.08 -14.80 -15.70
N LEU A 242 3.60 -14.01 -16.63
CA LEU A 242 3.33 -12.58 -16.69
C LEU A 242 1.84 -12.29 -16.85
N ARG A 243 1.14 -13.02 -17.72
CA ARG A 243 -0.33 -12.90 -17.88
C ARG A 243 -1.06 -13.23 -16.58
N GLN A 244 -0.64 -14.26 -15.84
CA GLN A 244 -1.26 -14.63 -14.57
C GLN A 244 -1.00 -13.58 -13.48
N ILE A 245 0.21 -12.99 -13.44
CA ILE A 245 0.54 -11.87 -12.55
C ILE A 245 -0.38 -10.69 -12.85
N PHE A 246 -0.58 -10.34 -14.12
CA PHE A 246 -1.45 -9.24 -14.54
C PHE A 246 -2.92 -9.51 -14.24
N GLN A 247 -3.40 -10.72 -14.39
CA GLN A 247 -4.79 -11.07 -14.07
C GLN A 247 -5.17 -10.80 -12.61
N VAL A 248 -4.20 -10.88 -11.71
CA VAL A 248 -4.39 -10.56 -10.29
C VAL A 248 -3.98 -9.13 -9.98
N GLY A 249 -2.82 -8.71 -10.46
CA GLY A 249 -2.17 -7.47 -10.07
C GLY A 249 -2.79 -6.22 -10.70
N VAL A 250 -3.11 -6.24 -11.99
CA VAL A 250 -3.68 -5.06 -12.67
C VAL A 250 -5.02 -4.66 -12.07
N PRO A 251 -5.99 -5.58 -11.85
CA PRO A 251 -7.22 -5.20 -11.16
C PRO A 251 -6.97 -4.64 -9.74
N ALA A 252 -6.00 -5.19 -9.00
CA ALA A 252 -5.64 -4.68 -7.68
C ALA A 252 -5.07 -3.26 -7.73
N GLY A 253 -4.20 -2.98 -8.71
CA GLY A 253 -3.64 -1.64 -8.95
C GLY A 253 -4.70 -0.62 -9.34
N ILE A 254 -5.59 -0.97 -10.26
CA ILE A 254 -6.72 -0.12 -10.66
C ILE A 254 -7.61 0.18 -9.46
N GLN A 255 -7.97 -0.84 -8.67
CA GLN A 255 -8.80 -0.66 -7.47
C GLN A 255 -8.18 0.34 -6.51
N SER A 256 -6.90 0.19 -6.18
CA SER A 256 -6.19 1.10 -5.26
C SER A 256 -6.15 2.53 -5.79
N THR A 257 -5.87 2.71 -7.08
CA THR A 257 -5.82 4.02 -7.73
C THR A 257 -7.17 4.71 -7.71
N VAL A 258 -8.25 4.02 -8.08
CA VAL A 258 -9.60 4.60 -8.16
C VAL A 258 -10.16 4.92 -6.76
N ILE A 259 -9.85 4.10 -5.73
CA ILE A 259 -10.24 4.40 -4.35
C ILE A 259 -9.51 5.66 -3.85
N ASN A 260 -8.22 5.82 -4.14
CA ASN A 260 -7.48 7.04 -3.78
C ASN A 260 -8.07 8.29 -4.45
N PHE A 261 -8.48 8.18 -5.73
CA PHE A 261 -9.18 9.27 -6.41
C PHE A 261 -10.49 9.65 -5.71
N SER A 262 -11.25 8.66 -5.23
CA SER A 262 -12.47 8.90 -4.43
C SER A 262 -12.19 9.68 -3.13
N ASN A 263 -11.05 9.43 -2.48
CA ASN A 263 -10.65 10.18 -1.29
C ASN A 263 -10.34 11.65 -1.63
N VAL A 264 -9.78 11.93 -2.81
CA VAL A 264 -9.54 13.31 -3.29
C VAL A 264 -10.87 14.05 -3.50
N LEU A 265 -11.91 13.39 -4.03
CA LEU A 265 -13.24 14.00 -4.17
C LEU A 265 -13.86 14.36 -2.81
N LEU A 266 -13.72 13.50 -1.81
CA LEU A 266 -14.15 13.78 -0.44
C LEU A 266 -13.38 14.96 0.16
N GLN A 267 -12.06 14.97 0.00
CA GLN A 267 -11.20 16.09 0.42
C GLN A 267 -11.68 17.42 -0.18
N SER A 268 -11.99 17.44 -1.47
CA SER A 268 -12.51 18.63 -2.15
C SER A 268 -13.81 19.12 -1.52
N SER A 269 -14.69 18.20 -1.13
CA SER A 269 -15.94 18.54 -0.43
C SER A 269 -15.68 19.11 0.97
N VAL A 270 -14.71 18.57 1.72
CA VAL A 270 -14.31 19.11 3.02
C VAL A 270 -13.71 20.51 2.88
N ASN A 271 -12.94 20.76 1.83
CA ASN A 271 -12.32 22.08 1.59
C ASN A 271 -13.36 23.21 1.45
N SER A 272 -14.60 22.88 1.04
CA SER A 272 -15.70 23.86 0.96
C SER A 272 -16.18 24.40 2.31
N PHE A 273 -15.78 23.77 3.43
CA PHE A 273 -16.10 24.23 4.79
C PHE A 273 -15.05 25.21 5.38
N GLY A 274 -13.99 25.51 4.62
CA GLY A 274 -12.96 26.45 5.03
C GLY A 274 -11.72 25.82 5.65
N SER A 275 -10.77 26.66 6.02
CA SER A 275 -9.42 26.25 6.42
C SER A 275 -9.38 25.42 7.72
N ILE A 276 -10.25 25.70 8.68
CA ILE A 276 -10.35 24.98 9.96
C ILE A 276 -10.74 23.51 9.71
N ALA A 277 -11.81 23.30 8.94
CA ALA A 277 -12.28 21.95 8.59
C ALA A 277 -11.23 21.19 7.77
N MET A 278 -10.56 21.87 6.83
CA MET A 278 -9.49 21.29 6.02
C MET A 278 -8.28 20.87 6.87
N ALA A 279 -7.87 21.69 7.82
CA ALA A 279 -6.76 21.39 8.72
C ALA A 279 -7.11 20.20 9.65
N GLY A 280 -8.31 20.19 10.23
CA GLY A 280 -8.82 19.11 11.08
C GLY A 280 -8.91 17.79 10.30
N TYR A 281 -9.45 17.83 9.08
CA TYR A 281 -9.52 16.64 8.19
C TYR A 281 -8.12 16.11 7.87
N THR A 282 -7.18 16.96 7.52
CA THR A 282 -5.82 16.56 7.16
C THR A 282 -5.12 15.86 8.33
N ALA A 283 -5.21 16.45 9.53
CA ALA A 283 -4.64 15.86 10.74
C ALA A 283 -5.28 14.50 11.08
N ALA A 284 -6.60 14.41 11.04
CA ALA A 284 -7.32 13.16 11.27
C ALA A 284 -7.01 12.09 10.22
N ASN A 285 -6.91 12.47 8.94
CA ASN A 285 -6.62 11.54 7.85
C ASN A 285 -5.21 10.95 7.95
N ASN A 286 -4.23 11.70 8.47
CA ASN A 286 -2.91 11.16 8.78
C ASN A 286 -3.00 10.05 9.84
N LEU A 287 -3.79 10.23 10.90
CA LEU A 287 -4.02 9.18 11.91
C LEU A 287 -4.71 7.95 11.32
N LEU A 288 -5.74 8.18 10.52
CA LEU A 288 -6.44 7.11 9.80
C LEU A 288 -5.52 6.35 8.83
N GLY A 289 -4.49 7.01 8.29
CA GLY A 289 -3.45 6.39 7.48
C GLY A 289 -2.66 5.30 8.24
N PHE A 290 -2.30 5.55 9.50
CA PHE A 290 -1.66 4.54 10.36
C PHE A 290 -2.59 3.35 10.64
N LEU A 291 -3.86 3.63 10.91
CA LEU A 291 -4.87 2.60 11.14
C LEU A 291 -5.11 1.75 9.88
N TYR A 292 -5.26 2.40 8.73
CA TYR A 292 -5.43 1.73 7.44
C TYR A 292 -4.25 0.82 7.10
N THR A 293 -3.03 1.31 7.26
CA THR A 293 -1.81 0.56 6.98
C THR A 293 -1.70 -0.69 7.85
N SER A 294 -2.09 -0.57 9.12
CA SER A 294 -2.12 -1.70 10.06
C SER A 294 -3.12 -2.78 9.64
N ILE A 295 -4.32 -2.38 9.25
CA ILE A 295 -5.36 -3.30 8.75
C ILE A 295 -4.97 -3.91 7.40
N ASN A 296 -4.39 -3.12 6.50
CA ASN A 296 -3.93 -3.59 5.19
C ASN A 296 -2.86 -4.69 5.31
N SER A 297 -2.04 -4.68 6.37
CA SER A 297 -1.09 -5.77 6.65
C SER A 297 -1.79 -7.12 6.85
N VAL A 298 -2.96 -7.13 7.49
CA VAL A 298 -3.79 -8.34 7.67
C VAL A 298 -4.40 -8.78 6.34
N THR A 299 -4.81 -7.83 5.49
CA THR A 299 -5.30 -8.14 4.13
C THR A 299 -4.22 -8.80 3.27
N GLN A 300 -2.98 -8.32 3.33
CA GLN A 300 -1.86 -8.94 2.64
C GLN A 300 -1.55 -10.33 3.20
N ALA A 301 -1.64 -10.52 4.51
CA ALA A 301 -1.53 -11.84 5.15
C ALA A 301 -2.64 -12.78 4.64
N CYS A 302 -3.90 -12.34 4.67
CA CYS A 302 -5.04 -13.10 4.17
C CYS A 302 -4.82 -13.58 2.73
N MET A 303 -4.34 -12.69 1.86
CA MET A 303 -4.04 -13.01 0.46
C MET A 303 -2.93 -14.06 0.33
N SER A 304 -1.81 -13.91 1.05
CA SER A 304 -0.66 -14.83 0.98
C SER A 304 -1.01 -16.21 1.52
N PHE A 305 -1.67 -16.26 2.71
CA PHE A 305 -2.12 -17.51 3.33
C PHE A 305 -3.16 -18.24 2.47
N THR A 306 -4.14 -17.50 1.93
CA THR A 306 -5.14 -18.06 1.02
C THR A 306 -4.47 -18.62 -0.23
N SER A 307 -3.51 -17.92 -0.83
CA SER A 307 -2.83 -18.38 -2.04
C SER A 307 -1.99 -19.62 -1.82
N GLN A 308 -1.25 -19.72 -0.71
CA GLN A 308 -0.52 -20.94 -0.37
C GLN A 308 -1.48 -22.13 -0.16
N ASN A 309 -2.56 -21.94 0.60
CA ASN A 309 -3.55 -23.00 0.85
C ASN A 309 -4.32 -23.39 -0.42
N TYR A 310 -4.54 -22.46 -1.34
CA TYR A 310 -5.08 -22.74 -2.66
C TYR A 310 -4.13 -23.64 -3.47
N GLY A 311 -2.82 -23.36 -3.42
CA GLY A 311 -1.80 -24.16 -4.10
C GLY A 311 -1.78 -25.64 -3.67
N VAL A 312 -2.00 -25.91 -2.38
CA VAL A 312 -2.09 -27.27 -1.80
C VAL A 312 -3.51 -27.80 -1.67
N LYS A 313 -4.50 -27.12 -2.26
CA LYS A 313 -5.91 -27.56 -2.29
C LYS A 313 -6.61 -27.68 -0.92
N LYS A 314 -6.14 -26.96 0.11
CA LYS A 314 -6.70 -26.97 1.47
C LYS A 314 -7.87 -25.96 1.63
N THR A 315 -9.00 -26.24 0.97
CA THR A 315 -10.16 -25.29 0.91
C THR A 315 -10.74 -24.92 2.26
N LYS A 316 -10.92 -25.89 3.18
CA LYS A 316 -11.42 -25.62 4.55
C LYS A 316 -10.48 -24.68 5.32
N ARG A 317 -9.17 -24.79 5.08
CA ARG A 317 -8.19 -23.93 5.72
C ARG A 317 -8.22 -22.51 5.16
N MET A 318 -8.51 -22.33 3.86
CA MET A 318 -8.72 -21.01 3.26
C MET A 318 -9.89 -20.27 3.92
N ASP A 319 -11.00 -20.97 4.16
CA ASP A 319 -12.16 -20.39 4.86
C ASP A 319 -11.79 -19.95 6.30
N ARG A 320 -11.04 -20.78 7.00
CA ARG A 320 -10.58 -20.48 8.36
C ARG A 320 -9.62 -19.29 8.39
N VAL A 321 -8.71 -19.20 7.42
CA VAL A 321 -7.81 -18.05 7.27
C VAL A 321 -8.60 -16.75 7.16
N LEU A 322 -9.65 -16.71 6.34
CA LEU A 322 -10.49 -15.50 6.21
C LEU A 322 -11.16 -15.13 7.54
N VAL A 323 -11.71 -16.11 8.27
CA VAL A 323 -12.35 -15.86 9.57
C VAL A 323 -11.34 -15.32 10.58
N ASP A 324 -10.16 -15.95 10.69
CA ASP A 324 -9.12 -15.53 11.63
C ASP A 324 -8.57 -14.12 11.26
N CYS A 325 -8.48 -13.80 9.96
CA CYS A 325 -8.13 -12.45 9.51
C CYS A 325 -9.20 -11.42 9.84
N ILE A 326 -10.49 -11.75 9.73
CA ILE A 326 -11.60 -10.87 10.14
C ILE A 326 -11.49 -10.56 11.63
N ILE A 327 -11.29 -11.58 12.47
CA ILE A 327 -11.12 -11.41 13.92
C ILE A 327 -9.93 -10.50 14.23
N LEU A 328 -8.78 -10.76 13.61
CA LEU A 328 -7.57 -9.96 13.81
C LEU A 328 -7.74 -8.52 13.34
N SER A 329 -8.39 -8.30 12.20
CA SER A 329 -8.67 -6.95 11.66
C SER A 329 -9.61 -6.17 12.58
N ILE A 330 -10.68 -6.80 13.11
CA ILE A 330 -11.59 -6.18 14.08
C ILE A 330 -10.83 -5.82 15.36
N LEU A 331 -9.96 -6.71 15.85
CA LEU A 331 -9.18 -6.46 17.05
C LEU A 331 -8.24 -5.26 16.87
N ILE A 332 -7.49 -5.20 15.77
CA ILE A 332 -6.60 -4.08 15.46
C ILE A 332 -7.40 -2.78 15.31
N ALA A 333 -8.51 -2.80 14.56
CA ALA A 333 -9.35 -1.63 14.35
C ALA A 333 -9.95 -1.11 15.68
N THR A 334 -10.39 -2.02 16.56
CA THR A 334 -10.97 -1.65 17.86
C THR A 334 -9.92 -1.10 18.81
N VAL A 335 -8.76 -1.73 18.92
CA VAL A 335 -7.68 -1.29 19.83
C VAL A 335 -7.07 0.02 19.35
N MET A 336 -6.64 0.10 18.09
CA MET A 336 -6.02 1.32 17.57
C MET A 336 -7.04 2.44 17.36
N GLY A 337 -8.21 2.13 16.81
CA GLY A 337 -9.29 3.10 16.62
C GLY A 337 -9.81 3.64 17.95
N GLY A 338 -9.98 2.78 18.96
CA GLY A 338 -10.31 3.19 20.31
C GLY A 338 -9.23 4.08 20.94
N ALA A 339 -7.96 3.75 20.77
CA ALA A 339 -6.85 4.60 21.21
C ALA A 339 -6.87 5.97 20.52
N PHE A 340 -7.10 6.02 19.20
CA PHE A 340 -7.21 7.29 18.46
C PHE A 340 -8.44 8.11 18.84
N TYR A 341 -9.53 7.46 19.25
CA TYR A 341 -10.71 8.15 19.78
C TYR A 341 -10.44 8.75 21.16
N VAL A 342 -9.88 7.97 22.09
CA VAL A 342 -9.64 8.40 23.48
C VAL A 342 -8.52 9.43 23.57
N PHE A 343 -7.39 9.21 22.89
CA PHE A 343 -6.24 10.09 22.90
C PHE A 343 -6.22 11.07 21.72
N GLY A 344 -7.30 11.13 20.93
CA GLY A 344 -7.40 11.94 19.73
C GLY A 344 -7.06 13.42 19.95
N PRO A 345 -7.61 14.11 20.97
CA PRO A 345 -7.30 15.52 21.20
C PRO A 345 -5.80 15.77 21.44
N GLN A 346 -5.13 14.90 22.22
CA GLN A 346 -3.70 14.99 22.50
C GLN A 346 -2.86 14.75 21.24
N ILE A 347 -3.24 13.74 20.44
CA ILE A 347 -2.50 13.40 19.22
C ILE A 347 -2.70 14.47 18.15
N LEU A 348 -3.94 14.97 17.97
CA LEU A 348 -4.24 16.05 17.04
C LEU A 348 -3.54 17.36 17.42
N SER A 349 -3.37 17.62 18.72
CA SER A 349 -2.65 18.82 19.20
C SER A 349 -1.16 18.85 18.81
N VAL A 350 -0.58 17.71 18.45
CA VAL A 350 0.77 17.63 17.86
C VAL A 350 0.82 18.24 16.47
N TYR A 351 -0.29 18.10 15.71
CA TYR A 351 -0.40 18.66 14.35
C TYR A 351 -0.83 20.13 14.35
N ASN A 352 -1.81 20.48 15.19
CA ASN A 352 -2.29 21.84 15.33
C ASN A 352 -2.83 22.09 16.74
N LYS A 353 -2.45 23.24 17.34
CA LYS A 353 -2.84 23.59 18.71
C LYS A 353 -4.17 24.38 18.79
N GLU A 354 -4.75 24.74 17.66
CA GLU A 354 -6.02 25.48 17.62
C GLU A 354 -7.19 24.58 18.05
N PRO A 355 -7.99 24.98 19.09
CA PRO A 355 -9.08 24.18 19.61
C PRO A 355 -10.13 23.82 18.55
N ASP A 356 -10.43 24.73 17.62
CA ASP A 356 -11.43 24.52 16.57
C ASP A 356 -10.96 23.50 15.53
N VAL A 357 -9.66 23.46 15.22
CA VAL A 357 -9.06 22.45 14.32
C VAL A 357 -9.10 21.09 15.00
N ILE A 358 -8.74 21.01 16.29
CA ILE A 358 -8.82 19.74 17.07
C ILE A 358 -10.25 19.25 17.11
N LYS A 359 -11.22 20.12 17.37
CA LYS A 359 -12.65 19.77 17.40
C LYS A 359 -13.09 19.21 16.06
N SER A 360 -12.77 19.88 14.95
CA SER A 360 -13.12 19.39 13.60
C SER A 360 -12.45 18.05 13.28
N GLY A 361 -11.19 17.84 13.68
CA GLY A 361 -10.51 16.55 13.54
C GLY A 361 -11.17 15.45 14.37
N MET A 362 -11.65 15.77 15.58
CA MET A 362 -12.37 14.81 16.43
C MET A 362 -13.74 14.43 15.88
N GLU A 363 -14.45 15.33 15.18
CA GLU A 363 -15.69 14.99 14.48
C GLU A 363 -15.46 13.84 13.51
N ILE A 364 -14.41 13.91 12.67
CA ILE A 364 -14.06 12.84 11.74
C ILE A 364 -13.69 11.56 12.47
N LEU A 365 -12.80 11.66 13.46
CA LEU A 365 -12.34 10.48 14.20
C LEU A 365 -13.50 9.77 14.89
N SER A 366 -14.50 10.50 15.41
CA SER A 366 -15.66 9.90 16.07
C SER A 366 -16.49 9.02 15.14
N PHE A 367 -16.70 9.43 13.88
CA PHE A 367 -17.44 8.65 12.90
C PHE A 367 -16.62 7.51 12.29
N THR A 368 -15.35 7.77 12.02
CA THR A 368 -14.52 6.83 11.25
C THR A 368 -13.87 5.78 12.13
N THR A 369 -13.26 6.13 13.28
CA THR A 369 -12.51 5.15 14.08
C THR A 369 -13.39 4.05 14.66
N LEU A 370 -14.60 4.40 15.10
CA LEU A 370 -15.56 3.44 15.65
C LEU A 370 -16.11 2.45 14.60
N THR A 371 -16.12 2.87 13.33
CA THR A 371 -16.62 2.06 12.21
C THR A 371 -15.52 1.51 11.33
N TYR A 372 -14.24 1.76 11.65
CA TYR A 372 -13.11 1.42 10.78
C TYR A 372 -12.89 -0.09 10.60
N PHE A 373 -13.42 -0.91 11.52
CA PHE A 373 -13.45 -2.36 11.36
C PHE A 373 -14.20 -2.80 10.09
N LEU A 374 -15.20 -2.01 9.65
CA LEU A 374 -15.90 -2.26 8.38
C LEU A 374 -14.95 -2.09 7.18
N CYS A 375 -14.08 -1.06 7.22
CA CYS A 375 -13.06 -0.89 6.18
C CYS A 375 -12.17 -2.13 6.07
N GLY A 376 -11.71 -2.66 7.21
CA GLY A 376 -10.91 -3.87 7.24
C GLY A 376 -11.64 -5.10 6.68
N ILE A 377 -12.87 -5.34 7.07
CA ILE A 377 -13.69 -6.44 6.55
C ILE A 377 -13.89 -6.29 5.04
N MET A 378 -14.17 -5.07 4.58
CA MET A 378 -14.35 -4.75 3.17
C MET A 378 -13.14 -5.16 2.32
N ASP A 379 -11.92 -4.95 2.79
CA ASP A 379 -10.69 -5.26 2.05
C ASP A 379 -10.28 -6.73 2.14
N LEU A 380 -10.70 -7.46 3.18
CA LEU A 380 -10.36 -8.86 3.38
C LEU A 380 -10.99 -9.78 2.33
N PHE A 381 -12.24 -9.54 1.91
CA PHE A 381 -12.90 -10.37 0.89
C PHE A 381 -12.20 -10.29 -0.47
N PRO A 382 -11.90 -9.10 -1.02
CA PRO A 382 -11.05 -8.99 -2.20
C PRO A 382 -9.66 -9.61 -2.00
N GLY A 383 -9.05 -9.45 -0.82
CA GLY A 383 -7.78 -10.06 -0.48
C GLY A 383 -7.80 -11.59 -0.59
N ALA A 384 -8.80 -12.24 0.01
CA ALA A 384 -9.01 -13.68 -0.09
C ALA A 384 -9.27 -14.14 -1.54
N MET A 385 -10.12 -13.42 -2.28
CA MET A 385 -10.42 -13.74 -3.68
C MET A 385 -9.19 -13.56 -4.59
N ARG A 386 -8.35 -12.54 -4.34
CA ARG A 386 -7.05 -12.37 -5.02
C ARG A 386 -6.12 -13.55 -4.74
N GLY A 387 -6.06 -14.01 -3.48
CA GLY A 387 -5.31 -15.21 -3.10
C GLY A 387 -5.75 -16.46 -3.89
N MET A 388 -7.03 -16.58 -4.22
CA MET A 388 -7.56 -17.60 -5.12
C MET A 388 -7.33 -17.32 -6.61
N GLY A 389 -6.71 -16.19 -6.97
CA GLY A 389 -6.46 -15.79 -8.35
C GLY A 389 -7.65 -15.12 -9.05
N ARG A 390 -8.67 -14.70 -8.30
CA ARG A 390 -9.89 -14.06 -8.82
C ARG A 390 -9.94 -12.60 -8.37
N SER A 391 -9.40 -11.68 -9.18
CA SER A 391 -9.24 -10.25 -8.81
C SER A 391 -10.19 -9.30 -9.54
N GLY A 392 -10.64 -9.63 -10.75
CA GLY A 392 -11.40 -8.70 -11.59
C GLY A 392 -12.79 -8.35 -11.04
N VAL A 393 -13.60 -9.33 -10.66
CA VAL A 393 -14.95 -9.08 -10.12
C VAL A 393 -14.89 -8.36 -8.78
N PRO A 394 -14.06 -8.77 -7.80
CA PRO A 394 -13.89 -8.01 -6.56
C PRO A 394 -13.48 -6.54 -6.77
N MET A 395 -12.61 -6.27 -7.74
CA MET A 395 -12.24 -4.89 -8.10
C MET A 395 -13.47 -4.07 -8.52
N ILE A 396 -14.26 -4.59 -9.47
CA ILE A 396 -15.46 -3.88 -9.97
C ILE A 396 -16.44 -3.60 -8.83
N LEU A 397 -16.69 -4.59 -7.97
CA LEU A 397 -17.60 -4.44 -6.84
C LEU A 397 -17.07 -3.43 -5.80
N SER A 398 -15.77 -3.40 -5.53
CA SER A 398 -15.16 -2.38 -4.65
C SER A 398 -15.29 -0.98 -5.25
N ILE A 399 -15.07 -0.83 -6.57
CA ILE A 399 -15.21 0.47 -7.25
C ILE A 399 -16.68 0.93 -7.19
N ILE A 400 -17.63 0.09 -7.55
CA ILE A 400 -19.06 0.45 -7.53
C ILE A 400 -19.50 0.74 -6.09
N GLY A 401 -19.19 -0.14 -5.15
CA GLY A 401 -19.61 -0.03 -3.76
C GLY A 401 -18.99 1.14 -3.01
N THR A 402 -17.68 1.35 -3.16
CA THR A 402 -16.99 2.43 -2.44
C THR A 402 -17.08 3.75 -3.21
N VAL A 403 -16.58 3.76 -4.45
CA VAL A 403 -16.45 5.00 -5.23
C VAL A 403 -17.82 5.45 -5.75
N GLY A 404 -18.61 4.53 -6.31
CA GLY A 404 -19.94 4.83 -6.80
C GLY A 404 -20.85 5.38 -5.70
N THR A 405 -20.86 4.76 -4.52
CA THR A 405 -21.64 5.25 -3.38
C THR A 405 -21.19 6.63 -2.90
N ARG A 406 -19.86 6.89 -2.84
CA ARG A 406 -19.33 8.20 -2.42
C ARG A 406 -19.63 9.29 -3.43
N ILE A 407 -19.52 9.02 -4.73
CA ILE A 407 -19.91 9.95 -5.79
C ILE A 407 -21.41 10.27 -5.67
N PHE A 408 -22.26 9.25 -5.57
CA PHE A 408 -23.69 9.45 -5.36
C PHE A 408 -23.96 10.29 -4.11
N TRP A 409 -23.26 10.01 -3.00
CA TRP A 409 -23.41 10.74 -1.75
C TRP A 409 -23.05 12.22 -1.88
N ILE A 410 -21.92 12.53 -2.51
CA ILE A 410 -21.42 13.90 -2.69
C ILE A 410 -22.37 14.72 -3.59
N TYR A 411 -22.90 14.12 -4.64
CA TYR A 411 -23.72 14.87 -5.62
C TYR A 411 -25.21 14.86 -5.34
N VAL A 412 -25.74 13.91 -4.58
CA VAL A 412 -27.18 13.75 -4.34
C VAL A 412 -27.59 14.00 -2.88
N ILE A 413 -26.86 13.45 -1.92
CA ILE A 413 -27.23 13.51 -0.49
C ILE A 413 -26.63 14.76 0.17
N PHE A 414 -25.34 14.96 0.02
CA PHE A 414 -24.61 16.07 0.63
C PHE A 414 -25.14 17.47 0.24
N PRO A 415 -25.57 17.77 -1.00
CA PRO A 415 -26.14 19.09 -1.34
C PRO A 415 -27.45 19.42 -0.61
N ARG A 416 -28.19 18.39 -0.14
CA ARG A 416 -29.46 18.58 0.59
C ARG A 416 -29.24 18.97 2.05
N ASN A 417 -28.14 18.52 2.64
CA ASN A 417 -27.76 18.88 3.99
C ASN A 417 -26.23 19.01 4.03
N ARG A 418 -25.73 20.24 3.90
CA ARG A 418 -24.30 20.55 3.88
C ARG A 418 -23.75 20.63 5.30
N ALA A 419 -23.46 19.44 5.87
CA ALA A 419 -22.84 19.30 7.17
C ALA A 419 -21.69 18.29 7.09
N LEU A 420 -20.65 18.46 7.90
CA LEU A 420 -19.45 17.59 7.89
C LEU A 420 -19.80 16.16 8.33
N ASP A 421 -20.66 16.01 9.32
CA ASP A 421 -21.17 14.71 9.80
C ASP A 421 -21.86 13.92 8.66
N VAL A 422 -22.71 14.59 7.87
CA VAL A 422 -23.35 13.98 6.69
C VAL A 422 -22.30 13.49 5.70
N LEU A 423 -21.24 14.26 5.48
CA LEU A 423 -20.16 13.84 4.59
C LEU A 423 -19.41 12.60 5.13
N PHE A 424 -19.13 12.55 6.43
CA PHE A 424 -18.37 11.45 7.05
C PHE A 424 -19.19 10.16 7.21
N ILE A 425 -20.51 10.23 7.33
CA ILE A 425 -21.40 9.05 7.29
C ILE A 425 -21.27 8.29 5.96
N SER A 426 -20.84 8.93 4.88
CA SER A 426 -20.56 8.25 3.61
C SER A 426 -19.53 7.12 3.71
N TYR A 427 -18.58 7.20 4.66
CA TYR A 427 -17.58 6.16 4.88
C TYR A 427 -18.19 4.83 5.33
N PRO A 428 -18.87 4.75 6.51
CA PRO A 428 -19.44 3.49 6.96
C PRO A 428 -20.54 2.97 6.02
N VAL A 429 -21.32 3.84 5.38
CA VAL A 429 -22.35 3.42 4.41
C VAL A 429 -21.72 2.78 3.18
N SER A 430 -20.69 3.41 2.59
CA SER A 430 -19.99 2.84 1.44
C SER A 430 -19.28 1.53 1.78
N TRP A 431 -18.67 1.42 2.97
CA TRP A 431 -18.04 0.18 3.43
C TRP A 431 -19.07 -0.94 3.64
N GLY A 432 -20.19 -0.65 4.31
CA GLY A 432 -21.25 -1.64 4.55
C GLY A 432 -21.87 -2.18 3.25
N LEU A 433 -22.17 -1.29 2.30
CA LEU A 433 -22.69 -1.70 0.99
C LEU A 433 -21.66 -2.55 0.20
N THR A 434 -20.40 -2.13 0.22
CA THR A 434 -19.34 -2.88 -0.43
C THR A 434 -19.16 -4.27 0.19
N ILE A 435 -19.19 -4.38 1.52
CA ILE A 435 -19.13 -5.67 2.22
C ILE A 435 -20.25 -6.59 1.76
N ALA A 436 -21.51 -6.11 1.72
CA ALA A 436 -22.64 -6.91 1.28
C ALA A 436 -22.43 -7.49 -0.13
N MET A 437 -21.98 -6.65 -1.08
CA MET A 437 -21.68 -7.11 -2.43
C MET A 437 -20.50 -8.08 -2.47
N GLN A 438 -19.43 -7.82 -1.71
CA GLN A 438 -18.23 -8.68 -1.65
C GLN A 438 -18.52 -10.04 -1.02
N VAL A 439 -19.35 -10.10 0.02
CA VAL A 439 -19.79 -11.37 0.64
C VAL A 439 -20.56 -12.23 -0.37
N CYS A 440 -21.51 -11.65 -1.10
CA CYS A 440 -22.25 -12.36 -2.14
C CYS A 440 -21.29 -12.91 -3.22
N CYS A 441 -20.36 -12.08 -3.68
CA CYS A 441 -19.35 -12.47 -4.66
C CYS A 441 -18.45 -13.59 -4.12
N PHE A 442 -17.97 -13.46 -2.88
CA PHE A 442 -17.11 -14.44 -2.24
C PHE A 442 -17.77 -15.83 -2.16
N ILE A 443 -19.03 -15.88 -1.77
CA ILE A 443 -19.79 -17.15 -1.71
C ILE A 443 -19.82 -17.83 -3.09
N LEU A 444 -20.05 -17.07 -4.16
CA LEU A 444 -20.07 -17.60 -5.52
C LEU A 444 -18.69 -18.09 -5.98
N VAL A 445 -17.66 -17.26 -5.75
CA VAL A 445 -16.26 -17.58 -6.08
C VAL A 445 -15.80 -18.81 -5.31
N ARG A 446 -16.07 -18.85 -3.99
CA ARG A 446 -15.75 -19.99 -3.12
C ARG A 446 -16.36 -21.27 -3.61
N ARG A 447 -17.67 -21.29 -3.94
CA ARG A 447 -18.35 -22.48 -4.48
C ARG A 447 -17.71 -22.96 -5.77
N LYS A 448 -17.36 -22.04 -6.68
CA LYS A 448 -16.69 -22.37 -7.94
C LYS A 448 -15.30 -22.96 -7.70
N VAL A 449 -14.51 -22.34 -6.85
CA VAL A 449 -13.15 -22.80 -6.49
C VAL A 449 -13.19 -24.17 -5.83
N HIS A 450 -14.14 -24.44 -4.92
CA HIS A 450 -14.27 -25.76 -4.30
C HIS A 450 -14.56 -26.84 -5.32
N ARG A 451 -15.39 -26.57 -6.35
CA ARG A 451 -15.67 -27.53 -7.44
C ARG A 451 -14.47 -27.75 -8.37
N GLU A 452 -13.66 -26.71 -8.61
CA GLU A 452 -12.46 -26.81 -9.46
C GLU A 452 -11.31 -27.59 -8.77
N ILE A 453 -11.32 -27.66 -7.45
CA ILE A 453 -10.28 -28.30 -6.63
C ILE A 453 -10.62 -29.78 -6.31
N GLN A 454 -11.91 -30.11 -6.17
CA GLN A 454 -12.39 -31.49 -6.05
C GLN A 454 -12.24 -32.25 -7.36
#